data_a6b89365e06c9b31a758ccd54f7a8cb1
#
_entry.id   a6b89365e06c9b31a758ccd54f7a8cb1
#
_cell.length_a   1.000
_cell.length_b   1.000
_cell.length_c   1.000
_cell.angle_alpha   90.00
_cell.angle_beta   90.00
_cell.angle_gamma   90.00
#
_symmetry.space_group_name_H-M   'P 1'
#
loop_
_entity.id
_entity.type
_entity.pdbx_description
1 polymer ?
#
loop_
_entity_poly.entity_id
_entity_poly.type
_entity_poly.pdbx_seq_one_letter_code
_entity_poly.pdbx_strand_id
1 'polypeptide(L)'
;MALNTTATGTLSAEMKTFYDRVLLERTLPVLLHDKFAQKKTIPQHGGKIIEFRKFSALPVATTPLTEGVPPLLKDLTVTAITATVAQYGDAIGFTDIVSTVTLDPILTETTALLGEQAGETIDELIRDVLAAGTTVLQSTTASASANRAAISTGDIFSVAELR
;
A
#
# COMPACT_ATOMS: atom_id res chain seq x y z
N MET A 1 -16.41 -43.48 -19.09
CA MET A 1 -17.14 -42.26 -18.72
C MET A 1 -16.17 -41.41 -17.95
N ALA A 2 -15.75 -40.28 -18.50
CA ALA A 2 -14.90 -39.34 -17.76
C ALA A 2 -15.80 -38.56 -16.80
N LEU A 3 -15.55 -38.71 -15.49
CA LEU A 3 -16.19 -37.87 -14.47
C LEU A 3 -15.72 -36.45 -14.64
N ASN A 4 -16.63 -35.54 -14.92
CA ASN A 4 -16.36 -34.10 -14.83
C ASN A 4 -16.11 -33.73 -13.36
N THR A 5 -14.87 -33.63 -12.98
CA THR A 5 -14.48 -33.16 -11.66
C THR A 5 -14.27 -31.66 -11.74
N THR A 6 -14.90 -30.88 -10.85
CA THR A 6 -14.72 -29.44 -10.70
C THR A 6 -13.28 -29.05 -10.33
N ALA A 7 -12.42 -30.01 -9.98
CA ALA A 7 -11.02 -29.81 -9.60
C ALA A 7 -10.05 -29.54 -10.77
N THR A 8 -10.46 -29.81 -12.02
CA THR A 8 -9.57 -29.65 -13.17
C THR A 8 -10.03 -28.56 -14.13
N GLY A 9 -9.87 -27.30 -13.73
CA GLY A 9 -9.83 -26.18 -14.68
C GLY A 9 -11.09 -25.92 -15.54
N THR A 10 -12.18 -26.63 -15.30
CA THR A 10 -13.41 -26.60 -16.13
C THR A 10 -14.55 -25.75 -15.50
N LEU A 11 -14.23 -24.89 -14.54
CA LEU A 11 -15.18 -23.86 -14.13
C LEU A 11 -15.52 -23.01 -15.36
N SER A 12 -16.84 -22.87 -15.65
CA SER A 12 -17.29 -22.02 -16.74
C SER A 12 -16.78 -20.58 -16.51
N ALA A 13 -16.61 -19.83 -17.59
CA ALA A 13 -16.17 -18.45 -17.50
C ALA A 13 -17.11 -17.60 -16.60
N GLU A 14 -18.40 -17.94 -16.61
CA GLU A 14 -19.42 -17.30 -15.78
C GLU A 14 -19.24 -17.55 -14.28
N MET A 15 -18.87 -18.78 -13.89
CA MET A 15 -18.58 -19.10 -12.49
C MET A 15 -17.32 -18.40 -12.02
N LYS A 16 -16.27 -18.30 -12.83
CA LYS A 16 -15.05 -17.56 -12.52
C LYS A 16 -15.36 -16.08 -12.29
N THR A 17 -16.11 -15.47 -13.19
CA THR A 17 -16.50 -14.05 -13.05
C THR A 17 -17.36 -13.78 -11.83
N PHE A 18 -18.20 -14.74 -11.42
CA PHE A 18 -18.99 -14.63 -10.20
C PHE A 18 -18.09 -14.60 -8.95
N TYR A 19 -17.16 -15.55 -8.82
CA TYR A 19 -16.24 -15.60 -7.68
C TYR A 19 -15.28 -14.40 -7.65
N ASP A 20 -14.76 -13.99 -8.81
CA ASP A 20 -13.92 -12.79 -8.92
C ASP A 20 -14.66 -11.53 -8.44
N ARG A 21 -15.95 -11.42 -8.77
CA ARG A 21 -16.79 -10.29 -8.34
C ARG A 21 -17.04 -10.30 -6.83
N VAL A 22 -17.36 -11.43 -6.24
CA VAL A 22 -17.57 -11.58 -4.79
C VAL A 22 -16.29 -11.24 -4.03
N LEU A 23 -15.15 -11.72 -4.50
CA LEU A 23 -13.84 -11.41 -3.91
C LEU A 23 -13.55 -9.91 -3.94
N LEU A 24 -13.71 -9.26 -5.09
CA LEU A 24 -13.46 -7.83 -5.24
C LEU A 24 -14.42 -6.96 -4.39
N GLU A 25 -15.69 -7.36 -4.30
CA GLU A 25 -16.70 -6.64 -3.52
C GLU A 25 -16.34 -6.61 -2.03
N ARG A 26 -15.74 -7.68 -1.51
CA ARG A 26 -15.30 -7.75 -0.11
C ARG A 26 -13.96 -7.07 0.14
N THR A 27 -13.04 -7.09 -0.83
CA THR A 27 -11.70 -6.50 -0.70
C THR A 27 -11.73 -4.97 -0.65
N LEU A 28 -12.53 -4.32 -1.48
CA LEU A 28 -12.54 -2.87 -1.66
C LEU A 28 -12.84 -2.05 -0.40
N PRO A 29 -13.79 -2.43 0.49
CA PRO A 29 -14.10 -1.64 1.67
C PRO A 29 -12.97 -1.56 2.69
N VAL A 30 -12.08 -2.56 2.71
CA VAL A 30 -11.00 -2.69 3.70
C VAL A 30 -9.82 -1.78 3.36
N LEU A 31 -9.60 -1.45 2.07
CA LEU A 31 -8.48 -0.63 1.61
C LEU A 31 -8.66 0.86 1.98
N LEU A 32 -8.01 1.29 3.04
CA LEU A 32 -8.02 2.68 3.53
C LEU A 32 -6.72 3.43 3.23
N HIS A 33 -5.57 2.82 3.55
CA HIS A 33 -4.25 3.47 3.49
C HIS A 33 -3.74 3.68 2.06
N ASP A 34 -4.23 2.89 1.09
CA ASP A 34 -3.90 3.02 -0.33
C ASP A 34 -4.27 4.40 -0.93
N LYS A 35 -5.23 5.10 -0.35
CA LYS A 35 -5.71 6.41 -0.84
C LYS A 35 -4.68 7.52 -0.71
N PHE A 36 -3.70 7.38 0.18
CA PHE A 36 -2.69 8.40 0.48
C PHE A 36 -1.38 8.18 -0.28
N ALA A 37 -1.25 7.08 -1.02
CA ALA A 37 -0.05 6.70 -1.73
C ALA A 37 -0.06 7.17 -3.19
N GLN A 38 1.13 7.50 -3.73
CA GLN A 38 1.30 7.76 -5.15
C GLN A 38 1.30 6.44 -5.93
N LYS A 39 0.37 6.30 -6.87
CA LYS A 39 0.23 5.11 -7.70
C LYS A 39 1.01 5.26 -9.01
N LYS A 40 1.73 4.21 -9.39
CA LYS A 40 2.42 4.12 -10.67
C LYS A 40 2.28 2.71 -11.23
N THR A 41 1.88 2.61 -12.48
CA THR A 41 1.69 1.32 -13.16
C THR A 41 2.99 0.86 -13.81
N ILE A 42 3.32 -0.42 -13.66
CA ILE A 42 4.42 -1.07 -14.38
C ILE A 42 3.89 -1.55 -15.73
N PRO A 43 4.54 -1.20 -16.86
CA PRO A 43 4.19 -1.76 -18.14
C PRO A 43 4.52 -3.26 -18.19
N GLN A 44 3.80 -4.01 -19.01
CA GLN A 44 4.08 -5.43 -19.25
C GLN A 44 5.54 -5.58 -19.69
N HIS A 45 6.25 -6.55 -19.12
CA HIS A 45 7.70 -6.80 -19.33
C HIS A 45 8.65 -5.71 -18.78
N GLY A 46 8.17 -4.77 -17.97
CA GLY A 46 8.96 -3.67 -17.39
C GLY A 46 9.82 -4.02 -16.18
N GLY A 47 9.91 -5.30 -15.80
CA GLY A 47 10.68 -5.73 -14.62
C GLY A 47 9.93 -5.56 -13.30
N LYS A 48 10.65 -5.77 -12.18
CA LYS A 48 10.08 -5.74 -10.82
C LYS A 48 10.38 -4.43 -10.07
N ILE A 49 11.15 -3.52 -10.66
CA ILE A 49 11.64 -2.31 -10.00
C ILE A 49 11.01 -1.10 -10.66
N ILE A 50 10.42 -0.23 -9.84
CA ILE A 50 9.93 1.09 -10.26
C ILE A 50 10.77 2.17 -9.59
N GLU A 51 11.12 3.20 -10.34
CA GLU A 51 11.79 4.39 -9.87
C GLU A 51 10.83 5.57 -9.80
N PHE A 52 10.78 6.21 -8.63
CA PHE A 52 10.13 7.48 -8.40
C PHE A 52 11.20 8.57 -8.28
N ARG A 53 10.93 9.75 -8.80
CA ARG A 53 11.85 10.89 -8.70
C ARG A 53 11.29 11.93 -7.73
N LYS A 54 12.08 12.26 -6.73
CA LYS A 54 11.79 13.32 -5.76
C LYS A 54 12.68 14.52 -6.09
N PHE A 55 12.07 15.66 -6.31
CA PHE A 55 12.76 16.94 -6.45
C PHE A 55 12.89 17.59 -5.08
N SER A 56 14.10 18.06 -4.75
CA SER A 56 14.32 18.79 -3.51
C SER A 56 13.75 20.20 -3.62
N ALA A 57 13.12 20.67 -2.55
CA ALA A 57 12.67 22.06 -2.49
C ALA A 57 13.86 23.02 -2.58
N LEU A 58 13.70 24.09 -3.34
CA LEU A 58 14.69 25.14 -3.40
C LEU A 58 14.63 25.99 -2.13
N PRO A 59 15.78 26.43 -1.57
CA PRO A 59 15.80 27.33 -0.44
C PRO A 59 15.15 28.67 -0.79
N VAL A 60 14.47 29.26 0.17
CA VAL A 60 13.82 30.56 0.01
C VAL A 60 14.85 31.63 -0.39
N ALA A 61 14.53 32.45 -1.40
CA ALA A 61 15.38 33.54 -1.84
C ALA A 61 15.11 34.80 -0.96
N THR A 62 15.83 34.93 0.12
CA THR A 62 15.69 36.06 1.08
C THR A 62 16.61 37.22 0.80
N THR A 63 17.58 37.07 -0.11
CA THR A 63 18.56 38.11 -0.43
C THR A 63 18.02 39.02 -1.54
N PRO A 64 17.94 40.34 -1.31
CA PRO A 64 17.57 41.32 -2.33
C PRO A 64 18.56 41.28 -3.52
N LEU A 65 18.07 41.46 -4.71
CA LEU A 65 18.90 41.50 -5.91
C LEU A 65 19.56 42.90 -6.01
N THR A 66 20.81 42.92 -6.44
CA THR A 66 21.54 44.18 -6.71
C THR A 66 21.30 44.53 -8.20
N GLU A 67 20.99 45.79 -8.44
CA GLU A 67 20.77 46.30 -9.80
C GLU A 67 22.01 46.07 -10.68
N GLY A 68 21.82 45.53 -11.87
CA GLY A 68 22.89 45.23 -12.84
C GLY A 68 23.69 43.95 -12.56
N VAL A 69 23.40 43.19 -11.51
CA VAL A 69 24.06 41.92 -11.19
C VAL A 69 23.10 40.75 -11.38
N PRO A 70 23.37 39.80 -12.29
CA PRO A 70 22.53 38.64 -12.45
C PRO A 70 22.56 37.73 -11.20
N PRO A 71 21.42 37.14 -10.80
CA PRO A 71 21.37 36.22 -9.66
C PRO A 71 22.19 34.96 -9.92
N LEU A 72 22.75 34.38 -8.87
CA LEU A 72 23.44 33.09 -8.93
C LEU A 72 22.46 31.97 -9.29
N LEU A 73 22.86 31.17 -10.27
CA LEU A 73 22.12 29.99 -10.67
C LEU A 73 22.18 28.94 -9.56
N LYS A 74 21.04 28.29 -9.29
CA LYS A 74 20.94 27.21 -8.32
C LYS A 74 20.67 25.90 -9.05
N ASP A 75 21.35 24.85 -8.62
CA ASP A 75 21.17 23.51 -9.17
C ASP A 75 19.91 22.83 -8.60
N LEU A 76 19.20 22.10 -9.44
CA LEU A 76 18.06 21.28 -9.07
C LEU A 76 18.54 19.89 -8.68
N THR A 77 18.35 19.52 -7.41
CA THR A 77 18.71 18.19 -6.92
C THR A 77 17.53 17.23 -7.07
N VAL A 78 17.79 16.12 -7.77
CA VAL A 78 16.82 15.06 -8.00
C VAL A 78 17.30 13.78 -7.29
N THR A 79 16.45 13.21 -6.46
CA THR A 79 16.73 11.95 -5.75
C THR A 79 15.82 10.86 -6.33
N ALA A 80 16.41 9.72 -6.70
CA ALA A 80 15.68 8.55 -7.13
C ALA A 80 15.27 7.70 -5.91
N ILE A 81 14.00 7.30 -5.86
CA ILE A 81 13.47 6.38 -4.86
C ILE A 81 12.99 5.14 -5.61
N THR A 82 13.61 3.99 -5.33
CA THR A 82 13.27 2.72 -5.97
C THR A 82 12.30 1.93 -5.12
N ALA A 83 11.27 1.37 -5.74
CA ALA A 83 10.35 0.43 -5.12
C ALA A 83 10.37 -0.90 -5.88
N THR A 84 10.44 -1.99 -5.14
CA THR A 84 10.43 -3.35 -5.70
C THR A 84 9.07 -3.98 -5.45
N VAL A 85 8.47 -4.53 -6.50
CA VAL A 85 7.18 -5.22 -6.39
C VAL A 85 7.37 -6.62 -5.87
N ALA A 86 6.61 -6.97 -4.83
CA ALA A 86 6.49 -8.32 -4.29
C ALA A 86 5.07 -8.84 -4.55
N GLN A 87 4.94 -10.15 -4.62
CA GLN A 87 3.65 -10.83 -4.78
C GLN A 87 3.27 -11.48 -3.46
N TYR A 88 2.06 -11.22 -3.02
CA TYR A 88 1.45 -11.84 -1.84
C TYR A 88 0.25 -12.64 -2.28
N GLY A 89 0.00 -13.77 -1.63
CA GLY A 89 -1.15 -14.60 -1.93
C GLY A 89 -1.28 -15.74 -0.94
N ASP A 90 -2.51 -16.21 -0.75
CA ASP A 90 -2.84 -17.37 0.04
C ASP A 90 -3.79 -18.28 -0.73
N ALA A 91 -3.89 -19.55 -0.34
CA ALA A 91 -4.73 -20.53 -1.01
C ALA A 91 -5.35 -21.50 0.00
N ILE A 92 -6.65 -21.74 -0.13
CA ILE A 92 -7.39 -22.71 0.67
C ILE A 92 -7.82 -23.87 -0.23
N GLY A 93 -7.46 -25.10 0.16
CA GLY A 93 -7.86 -26.31 -0.55
C GLY A 93 -9.00 -27.04 0.17
N PHE A 94 -9.98 -27.52 -0.60
CA PHE A 94 -11.06 -28.35 -0.10
C PHE A 94 -11.00 -29.74 -0.73
N THR A 95 -11.39 -30.74 0.03
CA THR A 95 -11.58 -32.11 -0.47
C THR A 95 -12.99 -32.26 -1.03
N ASP A 96 -13.16 -33.15 -1.98
CA ASP A 96 -14.46 -33.45 -2.59
C ASP A 96 -15.52 -33.92 -1.58
N ILE A 97 -15.08 -34.60 -0.52
CA ILE A 97 -15.96 -35.06 0.56
C ILE A 97 -16.55 -33.85 1.33
N VAL A 98 -15.75 -32.85 1.63
CA VAL A 98 -16.21 -31.64 2.34
C VAL A 98 -17.25 -30.91 1.49
N SER A 99 -17.01 -30.74 0.21
CA SER A 99 -17.95 -30.05 -0.69
C SER A 99 -19.30 -30.80 -0.84
N THR A 100 -19.28 -32.12 -0.65
CA THR A 100 -20.47 -32.98 -0.82
C THR A 100 -21.27 -33.13 0.49
N VAL A 101 -20.60 -33.14 1.64
CA VAL A 101 -21.22 -33.42 2.95
C VAL A 101 -21.70 -32.15 3.65
N THR A 102 -21.12 -30.99 3.34
CA THR A 102 -21.44 -29.78 4.04
C THR A 102 -22.74 -29.13 3.54
N LEU A 103 -23.61 -28.77 4.47
CA LEU A 103 -24.87 -28.09 4.22
C LEU A 103 -24.68 -26.62 3.78
N ASP A 104 -23.57 -26.01 4.21
CA ASP A 104 -23.29 -24.61 3.96
C ASP A 104 -22.53 -24.40 2.62
N PRO A 105 -22.72 -23.25 1.94
CA PRO A 105 -22.01 -22.93 0.69
C PRO A 105 -20.57 -22.52 0.98
N ILE A 106 -19.73 -23.48 1.43
CA ILE A 106 -18.35 -23.25 1.85
C ILE A 106 -17.53 -22.50 0.81
N LEU A 107 -17.71 -22.79 -0.46
CA LEU A 107 -16.94 -22.19 -1.54
C LEU A 107 -17.19 -20.67 -1.64
N THR A 108 -18.44 -20.23 -1.47
CA THR A 108 -18.81 -18.82 -1.51
C THR A 108 -18.31 -18.08 -0.27
N GLU A 109 -18.49 -18.66 0.90
CA GLU A 109 -18.00 -18.09 2.16
C GLU A 109 -16.47 -17.99 2.17
N THR A 110 -15.77 -19.00 1.72
CA THR A 110 -14.30 -18.98 1.62
C THR A 110 -13.81 -17.92 0.65
N THR A 111 -14.49 -17.76 -0.48
CA THR A 111 -14.14 -16.70 -1.45
C THR A 111 -14.30 -15.31 -0.82
N ALA A 112 -15.35 -15.10 -0.03
CA ALA A 112 -15.56 -13.85 0.68
C ALA A 112 -14.47 -13.59 1.74
N LEU A 113 -14.11 -14.61 2.54
CA LEU A 113 -13.05 -14.53 3.55
C LEU A 113 -11.67 -14.29 2.94
N LEU A 114 -11.35 -14.96 1.83
CA LEU A 114 -10.09 -14.70 1.09
C LEU A 114 -10.03 -13.26 0.53
N GLY A 115 -11.17 -12.73 0.09
CA GLY A 115 -11.25 -11.33 -0.36
C GLY A 115 -10.97 -10.34 0.77
N GLU A 116 -11.56 -10.57 1.93
CA GLU A 116 -11.34 -9.75 3.14
C GLU A 116 -9.88 -9.84 3.60
N GLN A 117 -9.32 -11.04 3.71
CA GLN A 117 -7.92 -11.27 4.03
C GLN A 117 -6.96 -10.58 3.04
N ALA A 118 -7.25 -10.65 1.75
CA ALA A 118 -6.43 -9.98 0.74
C ALA A 118 -6.44 -8.45 0.91
N GLY A 119 -7.60 -7.87 1.22
CA GLY A 119 -7.73 -6.44 1.51
C GLY A 119 -6.97 -6.03 2.77
N GLU A 120 -7.14 -6.77 3.87
CA GLU A 120 -6.43 -6.54 5.12
C GLU A 120 -4.91 -6.65 4.95
N THR A 121 -4.42 -7.67 4.24
CA THR A 121 -3.00 -7.87 3.98
C THR A 121 -2.38 -6.67 3.26
N ILE A 122 -3.03 -6.18 2.22
CA ILE A 122 -2.52 -5.02 1.47
C ILE A 122 -2.55 -3.76 2.35
N ASP A 123 -3.64 -3.54 3.08
CA ASP A 123 -3.79 -2.36 3.94
C ASP A 123 -2.78 -2.35 5.09
N GLU A 124 -2.53 -3.52 5.69
CA GLU A 124 -1.53 -3.69 6.75
C GLU A 124 -0.10 -3.44 6.25
N LEU A 125 0.26 -3.97 5.10
CA LEU A 125 1.56 -3.74 4.48
C LEU A 125 1.81 -2.26 4.20
N ILE A 126 0.82 -1.54 3.69
CA ILE A 126 0.93 -0.10 3.42
C ILE A 126 1.01 0.68 4.74
N ARG A 127 0.19 0.32 5.73
CA ARG A 127 0.21 0.91 7.07
C ARG A 127 1.59 0.78 7.72
N ASP A 128 2.18 -0.41 7.64
CA ASP A 128 3.49 -0.68 8.25
C ASP A 128 4.61 0.13 7.58
N VAL A 129 4.57 0.28 6.26
CA VAL A 129 5.50 1.16 5.53
C VAL A 129 5.33 2.63 5.96
N LEU A 130 4.09 3.09 6.11
CA LEU A 130 3.80 4.45 6.58
C LEU A 130 4.27 4.66 8.03
N ALA A 131 4.07 3.67 8.89
CA ALA A 131 4.48 3.73 10.30
C ALA A 131 6.00 3.66 10.48
N ALA A 132 6.71 2.97 9.56
CA ALA A 132 8.17 2.88 9.56
C ALA A 132 8.86 4.12 8.96
N GLY A 133 8.10 5.09 8.46
CA GLY A 133 8.64 6.32 7.87
C GLY A 133 9.51 7.11 8.83
N THR A 134 10.65 7.59 8.35
CA THR A 134 11.62 8.38 9.15
C THR A 134 11.22 9.86 9.29
N THR A 135 10.32 10.33 8.45
CA THR A 135 9.83 11.73 8.48
C THR A 135 8.65 11.82 9.43
N VAL A 136 8.92 11.86 10.72
CA VAL A 136 7.90 11.99 11.78
C VAL A 136 8.01 13.37 12.40
N LEU A 137 6.89 14.08 12.47
CA LEU A 137 6.77 15.30 13.25
C LEU A 137 6.62 14.91 14.72
N GLN A 138 7.62 15.25 15.53
CA GLN A 138 7.61 15.02 16.98
C GLN A 138 7.63 16.36 17.71
N SER A 139 7.03 16.39 18.91
CA SER A 139 7.16 17.53 19.80
C SER A 139 8.62 17.72 20.24
N THR A 140 9.10 18.96 20.27
CA THR A 140 10.47 19.32 20.67
C THR A 140 10.83 18.88 22.07
N THR A 141 9.86 18.63 22.92
CA THR A 141 10.06 18.18 24.31
C THR A 141 10.33 16.68 24.38
N ALA A 142 9.90 15.91 23.37
CA ALA A 142 10.21 14.49 23.28
C ALA A 142 11.67 14.35 22.83
N SER A 143 12.54 13.98 23.75
CA SER A 143 13.94 13.64 23.48
C SER A 143 14.04 12.78 22.21
N ALA A 144 14.97 13.10 21.33
CA ALA A 144 15.32 12.59 20.02
C ALA A 144 15.19 11.06 19.72
N SER A 145 14.42 10.34 20.50
CA SER A 145 14.08 8.94 20.30
C SER A 145 12.79 8.85 19.52
N ALA A 146 12.87 8.41 18.29
CA ALA A 146 11.80 8.21 17.31
C ALA A 146 10.70 7.21 17.74
N ASN A 147 10.35 7.19 19.03
CA ASN A 147 9.45 6.18 19.58
C ASN A 147 8.18 6.86 20.14
N ARG A 148 7.02 6.44 19.64
CA ARG A 148 5.71 6.83 20.21
C ARG A 148 5.61 6.62 21.73
N ALA A 149 6.39 5.69 22.28
CA ALA A 149 6.46 5.43 23.71
C ALA A 149 7.16 6.52 24.52
N ALA A 150 7.85 7.46 23.87
CA ALA A 150 8.53 8.58 24.53
C ALA A 150 7.66 9.84 24.66
N ILE A 151 6.44 9.82 24.14
CA ILE A 151 5.51 10.96 24.26
C ILE A 151 4.91 10.95 25.67
N SER A 152 5.17 11.99 26.43
CA SER A 152 4.67 12.19 27.80
C SER A 152 3.51 13.20 27.84
N THR A 153 2.81 13.25 28.95
CA THR A 153 1.63 14.13 29.15
C THR A 153 1.93 15.64 29.03
N GLY A 154 3.21 16.02 29.01
CA GLY A 154 3.66 17.42 28.86
C GLY A 154 4.07 17.80 27.45
N ASP A 155 4.05 16.86 26.53
CA ASP A 155 4.49 17.10 25.15
C ASP A 155 3.35 17.73 24.33
N ILE A 156 3.52 19.00 23.97
CA ILE A 156 2.59 19.76 23.16
C ILE A 156 3.27 20.17 21.85
N PHE A 157 2.54 20.07 20.75
CA PHE A 157 3.01 20.62 19.48
C PHE A 157 3.02 22.15 19.53
N SER A 158 4.15 22.74 19.21
CA SER A 158 4.26 24.20 19.02
C SER A 158 3.96 24.58 17.56
N VAL A 159 3.52 25.81 17.35
CA VAL A 159 3.29 26.35 15.99
C VAL A 159 4.56 26.35 15.13
N ALA A 160 5.74 26.38 15.76
CA ALA A 160 7.02 26.32 15.07
C ALA A 160 7.32 24.94 14.46
N GLU A 161 6.76 23.87 15.03
CA GLU A 161 6.94 22.50 14.56
C GLU A 161 6.00 22.15 13.40
N LEU A 162 4.93 22.92 13.22
CA LEU A 162 3.96 22.76 12.15
C LEU A 162 4.31 23.57 10.87
N ARG A 163 5.41 24.29 10.84
CA ARG A 163 5.93 25.06 9.71
C ARG A 163 7.07 24.34 9.02
#